data_fe1a33744b5f9c8f44082248da4314b2
#
_entry.id   fe1a33744b5f9c8f44082248da4314b2
#
_cell.length_a   1.000
_cell.length_b   1.000
_cell.length_c   1.000
_cell.angle_alpha   90.00
_cell.angle_beta   90.00
_cell.angle_gamma   90.00
#
_symmetry.space_group_name_H-M   'P 1'
#
loop_
_entity.id
_entity.type
_entity.pdbx_description
1 polymer ?
#
loop_
_entity_poly.entity_id
_entity_poly.type
_entity_poly.pdbx_seq_one_letter_code
_entity_poly.pdbx_strand_id
1 'polypeptide(L)'
;MELISSLFLCFTISLSLLTFPIQSRSSGFSINLIHRDSPLSPYYNSSMSYYEILRNSIRRSMTRSSHMFTPKLASSPPTIQSPLTAVTGEYLMKISVGTPPLDFLAAADTGSDLTWIQCKPCIECYQQNTPIFDPKRSSTYRNQPCQSKVCQKPLSCGDKNFCNYAFTYGDGSYTEGDISLESFTFETTSGKPVVVPNISFGCGHKAGGNFDKFTDGIVGLGNSDLSIINQLRNTINGKFSYCMVPSKSNVPSKISFGSNAIVSGYGVQRTPFFTRDQQLYYYLFLESVTIGEANIKFVTETYSNNANDKDGNIIIDSGTTLTYLPSEFYQLVEDEFKRSISSTPVEGEDELTLCYKNEEGFEKEVPTITFHFTGGNLELSVLNTMLEIEDGKLCFAMAPGGTAIFGNVQQTSCLVGYDLEAKTVSFKKTDCTKY
;
A
#
# COMPACT_ATOMS: atom_id res chain seq x y z
N MET A 1 62.51 -62.06 -30.81
CA MET A 1 61.04 -62.24 -30.76
C MET A 1 60.59 -61.56 -29.48
N GLU A 2 60.36 -60.26 -29.53
CA GLU A 2 59.92 -59.48 -28.34
C GLU A 2 58.52 -58.96 -28.55
N LEU A 3 57.68 -59.26 -27.60
CA LEU A 3 56.31 -58.78 -27.53
C LEU A 3 56.31 -57.40 -26.99
N ILE A 4 55.90 -56.45 -27.81
CA ILE A 4 55.62 -55.08 -27.36
C ILE A 4 54.22 -54.99 -26.85
N SER A 5 54.09 -54.92 -25.52
CA SER A 5 52.87 -54.70 -24.84
C SER A 5 52.56 -53.18 -24.86
N SER A 6 51.52 -52.80 -25.61
CA SER A 6 51.02 -51.40 -25.70
C SER A 6 50.07 -51.15 -24.56
N LEU A 7 50.50 -50.39 -23.55
CA LEU A 7 49.63 -49.87 -22.49
C LEU A 7 48.82 -48.69 -23.03
N PHE A 8 47.52 -48.89 -23.25
CA PHE A 8 46.55 -47.79 -23.45
C PHE A 8 46.21 -47.21 -22.07
N LEU A 9 46.77 -46.05 -21.80
CA LEU A 9 46.42 -45.24 -20.63
C LEU A 9 45.14 -44.48 -20.97
N CYS A 10 43.98 -44.98 -20.54
CA CYS A 10 42.72 -44.23 -20.60
C CYS A 10 42.76 -43.11 -19.56
N PHE A 11 43.04 -41.89 -20.02
CA PHE A 11 42.81 -40.67 -19.25
C PHE A 11 41.32 -40.38 -19.26
N THR A 12 40.58 -40.81 -18.24
CA THR A 12 39.23 -40.35 -17.96
C THR A 12 39.31 -38.95 -17.35
N ILE A 13 39.15 -37.92 -18.19
CA ILE A 13 38.93 -36.56 -17.71
C ILE A 13 37.54 -36.52 -17.11
N SER A 14 37.46 -36.64 -15.78
CA SER A 14 36.23 -36.34 -15.03
C SER A 14 36.01 -34.83 -15.14
N LEU A 15 35.20 -34.43 -16.11
CA LEU A 15 34.65 -33.09 -16.22
C LEU A 15 33.60 -32.95 -15.11
N SER A 16 34.03 -32.60 -13.88
CA SER A 16 33.13 -32.15 -12.84
C SER A 16 32.53 -30.84 -13.31
N LEU A 17 31.34 -30.93 -13.88
CA LEU A 17 30.44 -29.82 -14.07
C LEU A 17 30.14 -29.24 -12.68
N LEU A 18 30.93 -28.28 -12.26
CA LEU A 18 30.57 -27.35 -11.19
C LEU A 18 29.35 -26.59 -11.69
N THR A 19 28.16 -27.15 -11.46
CA THR A 19 26.90 -26.40 -11.53
C THR A 19 26.95 -25.39 -10.40
N PHE A 20 27.57 -24.24 -10.66
CA PHE A 20 27.29 -23.07 -9.84
C PHE A 20 25.78 -22.81 -9.97
N PRO A 21 25.03 -22.79 -8.88
CA PRO A 21 23.66 -22.32 -8.96
C PRO A 21 23.77 -20.90 -9.56
N ILE A 22 23.26 -20.73 -10.77
CA ILE A 22 23.01 -19.40 -11.31
C ILE A 22 21.95 -18.84 -10.39
N GLN A 23 22.41 -18.19 -9.33
CA GLN A 23 21.56 -17.38 -8.48
C GLN A 23 21.08 -16.28 -9.41
N SER A 24 19.87 -16.44 -9.95
CA SER A 24 19.18 -15.41 -10.68
C SER A 24 19.20 -14.19 -9.77
N ARG A 25 20.11 -13.24 -10.04
CA ARG A 25 20.05 -11.94 -9.36
C ARG A 25 18.70 -11.37 -9.74
N SER A 26 17.76 -11.35 -8.81
CA SER A 26 16.53 -10.61 -9.01
C SER A 26 16.92 -9.20 -9.37
N SER A 27 16.62 -8.81 -10.60
CA SER A 27 16.85 -7.44 -11.03
C SER A 27 15.84 -6.59 -10.27
N GLY A 28 16.33 -5.70 -9.40
CA GLY A 28 15.47 -4.72 -8.74
C GLY A 28 15.16 -3.58 -9.70
N PHE A 29 14.00 -2.98 -9.53
CA PHE A 29 13.62 -1.76 -10.23
C PHE A 29 12.86 -0.84 -9.29
N SER A 30 12.77 0.44 -9.63
CA SER A 30 12.06 1.45 -8.86
C SER A 30 11.19 2.30 -9.76
N ILE A 31 10.06 2.77 -9.24
CA ILE A 31 9.06 3.56 -9.95
C ILE A 31 8.76 4.79 -9.10
N ASN A 32 8.49 5.92 -9.74
CA ASN A 32 8.03 7.11 -9.06
C ASN A 32 6.57 6.95 -8.62
N LEU A 33 6.30 7.30 -7.37
CA LEU A 33 4.96 7.50 -6.84
C LEU A 33 4.69 8.99 -6.74
N ILE A 34 3.57 9.44 -7.28
CA ILE A 34 3.18 10.85 -7.27
C ILE A 34 2.04 10.99 -6.27
N HIS A 35 2.23 11.77 -5.21
CA HIS A 35 1.10 12.14 -4.36
C HIS A 35 0.09 12.89 -5.21
N ARG A 36 -1.19 12.47 -5.20
CA ARG A 36 -2.22 13.00 -6.11
C ARG A 36 -2.40 14.51 -6.04
N ASP A 37 -2.18 15.05 -4.87
CA ASP A 37 -2.32 16.49 -4.59
C ASP A 37 -0.98 17.25 -4.63
N SER A 38 0.13 16.63 -5.04
CA SER A 38 1.43 17.30 -5.17
C SER A 38 1.50 18.13 -6.45
N PRO A 39 2.35 19.16 -6.49
CA PRO A 39 2.59 19.94 -7.72
C PRO A 39 3.07 19.10 -8.91
N LEU A 40 3.57 17.90 -8.67
CA LEU A 40 3.99 16.96 -9.72
C LEU A 40 2.82 16.18 -10.32
N SER A 41 1.66 16.18 -9.67
CA SER A 41 0.48 15.50 -10.17
C SER A 41 -0.13 16.25 -11.36
N PRO A 42 -0.55 15.56 -12.44
CA PRO A 42 -1.32 16.18 -13.50
C PRO A 42 -2.69 16.67 -13.02
N TYR A 43 -3.08 16.30 -11.82
CA TYR A 43 -4.36 16.64 -11.19
C TYR A 43 -4.25 17.73 -10.13
N TYR A 44 -3.03 18.29 -9.97
CA TYR A 44 -2.79 19.36 -9.02
C TYR A 44 -3.67 20.59 -9.32
N ASN A 45 -4.41 21.03 -8.32
CA ASN A 45 -5.20 22.23 -8.42
C ASN A 45 -4.50 23.40 -7.73
N SER A 46 -3.82 24.23 -8.51
CA SER A 46 -3.09 25.41 -8.00
C SER A 46 -4.00 26.52 -7.43
N SER A 47 -5.33 26.44 -7.62
CA SER A 47 -6.28 27.38 -7.03
C SER A 47 -6.67 27.03 -5.59
N MET A 48 -6.37 25.80 -5.13
CA MET A 48 -6.60 25.37 -3.77
C MET A 48 -5.39 25.67 -2.90
N SER A 49 -5.66 26.14 -1.69
CA SER A 49 -4.62 26.25 -0.68
C SER A 49 -4.12 24.87 -0.25
N TYR A 50 -2.91 24.80 0.27
CA TYR A 50 -2.38 23.58 0.85
C TYR A 50 -3.30 22.99 1.93
N TYR A 51 -3.89 23.84 2.74
CA TYR A 51 -4.79 23.43 3.83
C TYR A 51 -6.10 22.81 3.32
N GLU A 52 -6.68 23.35 2.24
CA GLU A 52 -7.83 22.73 1.58
C GLU A 52 -7.49 21.36 1.00
N ILE A 53 -6.32 21.24 0.38
CA ILE A 53 -5.80 19.98 -0.14
C ILE A 53 -5.65 18.94 0.99
N LEU A 54 -5.03 19.33 2.10
CA LEU A 54 -4.83 18.44 3.25
C LEU A 54 -6.15 18.01 3.88
N ARG A 55 -7.10 18.94 4.06
CA ARG A 55 -8.45 18.60 4.57
C ARG A 55 -9.15 17.59 3.66
N ASN A 56 -9.04 17.74 2.35
CA ASN A 56 -9.61 16.77 1.41
C ASN A 56 -8.95 15.40 1.54
N SER A 57 -7.63 15.33 1.75
CA SER A 57 -6.91 14.07 2.00
C SER A 57 -7.39 13.42 3.30
N ILE A 58 -7.52 14.19 4.38
CA ILE A 58 -8.05 13.71 5.66
C ILE A 58 -9.48 13.18 5.49
N ARG A 59 -10.38 13.92 4.82
CA ARG A 59 -11.77 13.47 4.58
C ARG A 59 -11.83 12.17 3.78
N ARG A 60 -10.97 12.00 2.76
CA ARG A 60 -10.85 10.73 2.04
C ARG A 60 -10.46 9.59 2.98
N SER A 61 -9.47 9.85 3.83
CA SER A 61 -9.00 8.88 4.82
C SER A 61 -10.08 8.49 5.84
N MET A 62 -10.86 9.47 6.32
CA MET A 62 -11.99 9.28 7.24
C MET A 62 -13.04 8.35 6.65
N THR A 63 -13.48 8.63 5.44
CA THR A 63 -14.45 7.79 4.72
C THR A 63 -13.93 6.35 4.61
N ARG A 64 -12.63 6.19 4.36
CA ARG A 64 -11.96 4.88 4.29
C ARG A 64 -12.03 4.13 5.62
N SER A 65 -11.63 4.77 6.72
CA SER A 65 -11.56 4.14 8.04
C SER A 65 -12.93 3.78 8.60
N SER A 66 -13.94 4.63 8.43
CA SER A 66 -15.29 4.43 8.98
C SER A 66 -16.04 3.24 8.37
N HIS A 67 -15.74 2.90 7.13
CA HIS A 67 -16.43 1.81 6.41
C HIS A 67 -15.67 0.46 6.46
N MET A 68 -14.42 0.44 6.86
CA MET A 68 -13.66 -0.81 6.96
C MET A 68 -14.34 -1.85 7.87
N PHE A 69 -15.17 -1.44 8.80
CA PHE A 69 -15.63 -2.29 9.91
C PHE A 69 -17.12 -2.17 10.28
N THR A 70 -17.95 -1.58 9.44
CA THR A 70 -19.39 -1.60 9.68
C THR A 70 -19.93 -2.99 9.33
N PRO A 71 -20.40 -3.81 10.31
CA PRO A 71 -21.09 -5.04 9.99
C PRO A 71 -22.37 -4.71 9.24
N LYS A 72 -22.46 -4.97 7.95
CA LYS A 72 -23.73 -4.85 7.24
C LYS A 72 -24.67 -5.93 7.76
N LEU A 73 -25.76 -5.51 8.42
CA LEU A 73 -26.91 -6.37 8.64
C LEU A 73 -27.40 -6.89 7.27
N ALA A 74 -27.41 -8.20 7.14
CA ALA A 74 -27.78 -8.91 5.93
C ALA A 74 -29.26 -8.64 5.57
N SER A 75 -29.50 -7.83 4.53
CA SER A 75 -30.77 -7.76 3.84
C SER A 75 -30.56 -7.50 2.35
N SER A 76 -29.89 -8.44 1.66
CA SER A 76 -29.85 -8.54 0.20
C SER A 76 -29.19 -9.87 -0.20
N PRO A 77 -29.46 -10.46 -1.39
CA PRO A 77 -28.90 -11.75 -1.78
C PRO A 77 -27.38 -11.74 -1.75
N PRO A 78 -26.71 -12.90 -1.60
CA PRO A 78 -25.29 -13.00 -1.30
C PRO A 78 -24.44 -12.54 -2.50
N THR A 79 -24.26 -11.26 -2.63
CA THR A 79 -23.10 -10.72 -3.32
C THR A 79 -21.92 -10.98 -2.39
N ILE A 80 -20.93 -11.70 -2.85
CA ILE A 80 -19.72 -12.00 -2.07
C ILE A 80 -19.02 -10.65 -1.83
N GLN A 81 -19.28 -10.08 -0.65
CA GLN A 81 -18.65 -8.84 -0.23
C GLN A 81 -17.34 -9.21 0.45
N SER A 82 -16.23 -9.05 -0.27
CA SER A 82 -14.94 -8.93 0.39
C SER A 82 -14.86 -7.52 0.99
N PRO A 83 -14.48 -7.33 2.26
CA PRO A 83 -14.25 -6.01 2.82
C PRO A 83 -12.95 -5.46 2.21
N LEU A 84 -13.04 -4.90 1.02
CA LEU A 84 -11.96 -4.19 0.37
C LEU A 84 -12.10 -2.71 0.67
N THR A 85 -10.98 -2.07 0.92
CA THR A 85 -10.95 -0.64 1.23
C THR A 85 -10.41 0.09 0.01
N ALA A 86 -11.23 0.85 -0.68
CA ALA A 86 -10.73 1.85 -1.59
C ALA A 86 -11.47 3.15 -1.40
N VAL A 87 -10.72 4.15 -1.15
CA VAL A 87 -10.99 5.52 -1.54
C VAL A 87 -9.81 5.91 -2.41
N THR A 88 -10.04 6.80 -3.38
CA THR A 88 -9.03 7.37 -4.26
C THR A 88 -7.66 7.48 -3.56
N GLY A 89 -6.75 6.57 -3.91
CA GLY A 89 -5.46 6.45 -3.22
C GLY A 89 -4.66 7.74 -3.23
N GLU A 90 -3.96 8.00 -2.15
CA GLU A 90 -3.16 9.22 -2.00
C GLU A 90 -1.93 9.24 -2.92
N TYR A 91 -1.42 8.06 -3.29
CA TYR A 91 -0.25 7.92 -4.16
C TYR A 91 -0.61 7.26 -5.47
N LEU A 92 -0.30 7.95 -6.58
CA LEU A 92 -0.53 7.46 -7.94
C LEU A 92 0.74 6.81 -8.50
N MET A 93 0.56 5.69 -9.14
CA MET A 93 1.59 4.94 -9.85
C MET A 93 1.26 4.92 -11.35
N LYS A 94 2.20 5.34 -12.17
CA LYS A 94 2.06 5.23 -13.62
C LYS A 94 2.30 3.78 -14.03
N ILE A 95 1.33 3.20 -14.70
CA ILE A 95 1.39 1.89 -15.33
C ILE A 95 0.99 2.01 -16.80
N SER A 96 1.57 1.20 -17.67
CA SER A 96 1.10 1.08 -19.05
C SER A 96 0.59 -0.34 -19.28
N VAL A 97 -0.59 -0.47 -19.87
CA VAL A 97 -1.32 -1.73 -20.01
C VAL A 97 -1.58 -2.01 -21.49
N GLY A 98 -1.34 -3.24 -21.93
CA GLY A 98 -1.62 -3.69 -23.28
C GLY A 98 -0.45 -3.67 -24.25
N THR A 99 -0.72 -4.16 -25.46
CA THR A 99 0.22 -4.17 -26.59
C THR A 99 -0.51 -3.71 -27.86
N PRO A 100 -0.27 -2.45 -28.34
CA PRO A 100 0.65 -1.46 -27.80
C PRO A 100 0.22 -0.95 -26.41
N PRO A 101 1.17 -0.46 -25.58
CA PRO A 101 0.89 -0.01 -24.23
C PRO A 101 0.07 1.30 -24.22
N LEU A 102 -0.89 1.40 -23.31
CA LEU A 102 -1.64 2.61 -23.00
C LEU A 102 -1.40 2.99 -21.54
N ASP A 103 -1.09 4.23 -21.29
CA ASP A 103 -0.72 4.76 -19.96
C ASP A 103 -1.94 5.04 -19.09
N PHE A 104 -1.83 4.69 -17.81
CA PHE A 104 -2.80 4.92 -16.75
C PHE A 104 -2.10 5.44 -15.50
N LEU A 105 -2.79 6.30 -14.75
CA LEU A 105 -2.41 6.70 -13.40
C LEU A 105 -3.37 6.06 -12.41
N ALA A 106 -2.93 4.97 -11.80
CA ALA A 106 -3.73 4.20 -10.87
C ALA A 106 -3.24 4.40 -9.42
N ALA A 107 -4.16 4.30 -8.47
CA ALA A 107 -3.83 4.40 -7.05
C ALA A 107 -2.99 3.21 -6.59
N ALA A 108 -1.81 3.46 -6.01
CA ALA A 108 -0.98 2.43 -5.39
C ALA A 108 -1.44 2.20 -3.95
N ASP A 109 -1.98 1.01 -3.66
CA ASP A 109 -2.72 0.77 -2.43
C ASP A 109 -2.32 -0.55 -1.75
N THR A 110 -1.68 -0.47 -0.58
CA THR A 110 -1.35 -1.65 0.25
C THR A 110 -2.56 -2.24 1.00
N GLY A 111 -3.67 -1.54 1.00
CA GLY A 111 -4.93 -1.97 1.59
C GLY A 111 -5.90 -2.65 0.60
N SER A 112 -5.47 -2.91 -0.64
CA SER A 112 -6.24 -3.68 -1.63
C SER A 112 -5.37 -4.61 -2.45
N ASP A 113 -5.98 -5.63 -3.07
CA ASP A 113 -5.25 -6.68 -3.79
C ASP A 113 -5.40 -6.58 -5.30
N LEU A 114 -6.63 -6.46 -5.80
CA LEU A 114 -6.87 -6.49 -7.24
C LEU A 114 -6.36 -5.23 -7.92
N THR A 115 -5.45 -5.40 -8.86
CA THR A 115 -5.15 -4.35 -9.83
C THR A 115 -6.27 -4.32 -10.87
N TRP A 116 -6.89 -3.16 -11.12
CA TRP A 116 -7.95 -3.01 -12.11
C TRP A 116 -7.95 -1.62 -12.75
N ILE A 117 -8.46 -1.56 -13.97
CA ILE A 117 -8.72 -0.33 -14.72
C ILE A 117 -10.08 -0.43 -15.43
N GLN A 118 -10.66 0.70 -15.81
CA GLN A 118 -11.89 0.70 -16.60
C GLN A 118 -11.66 0.22 -18.03
N CYS A 119 -12.52 -0.69 -18.50
CA CYS A 119 -12.41 -1.34 -19.81
C CYS A 119 -13.67 -1.14 -20.68
N LYS A 120 -13.49 -1.16 -21.98
CA LYS A 120 -14.61 -1.30 -22.95
C LYS A 120 -15.06 -2.77 -23.07
N PRO A 121 -16.38 -3.02 -23.27
CA PRO A 121 -17.45 -2.04 -23.23
C PRO A 121 -17.69 -1.54 -21.81
N CYS A 122 -17.76 -0.24 -21.64
CA CYS A 122 -18.15 0.34 -20.37
C CYS A 122 -19.67 0.37 -20.26
N ILE A 123 -20.22 -0.30 -19.26
CA ILE A 123 -21.66 -0.36 -18.98
C ILE A 123 -22.05 0.78 -18.04
N GLU A 124 -21.24 0.94 -16.98
CA GLU A 124 -21.41 1.99 -15.96
C GLU A 124 -20.01 2.36 -15.46
N CYS A 125 -19.50 3.54 -15.83
CA CYS A 125 -18.16 3.97 -15.50
C CYS A 125 -18.16 5.39 -14.96
N TYR A 126 -17.29 5.65 -13.99
CA TYR A 126 -17.03 7.04 -13.61
C TYR A 126 -16.17 7.72 -14.70
N GLN A 127 -16.26 9.04 -14.74
CA GLN A 127 -15.46 9.84 -15.66
C GLN A 127 -13.98 9.74 -15.27
N GLN A 128 -13.10 9.37 -16.20
CA GLN A 128 -11.64 9.44 -16.05
C GLN A 128 -11.02 10.35 -17.12
N ASN A 129 -9.82 10.86 -16.85
CA ASN A 129 -9.14 11.79 -17.78
C ASN A 129 -8.43 11.05 -18.92
N THR A 130 -7.98 9.82 -18.69
CA THR A 130 -7.34 8.98 -19.70
C THR A 130 -8.39 8.21 -20.50
N PRO A 131 -8.07 7.73 -21.72
CA PRO A 131 -8.98 6.86 -22.47
C PRO A 131 -9.24 5.55 -21.72
N ILE A 132 -10.50 5.09 -21.70
CA ILE A 132 -10.88 3.76 -21.22
C ILE A 132 -10.16 2.69 -22.05
N PHE A 133 -9.57 1.70 -21.37
CA PHE A 133 -8.85 0.60 -22.04
C PHE A 133 -9.78 -0.16 -22.99
N ASP A 134 -9.30 -0.39 -24.21
CA ASP A 134 -10.03 -1.18 -25.23
C ASP A 134 -9.34 -2.54 -25.45
N PRO A 135 -9.87 -3.62 -24.86
CA PRO A 135 -9.28 -4.97 -25.01
C PRO A 135 -9.09 -5.41 -26.45
N LYS A 136 -9.94 -4.96 -27.36
CA LYS A 136 -9.85 -5.31 -28.81
C LYS A 136 -8.64 -4.69 -29.49
N ARG A 137 -8.02 -3.69 -28.89
CA ARG A 137 -6.84 -3.01 -29.42
C ARG A 137 -5.52 -3.55 -28.88
N SER A 138 -5.57 -4.51 -27.95
CA SER A 138 -4.38 -5.14 -27.38
C SER A 138 -4.21 -6.57 -27.90
N SER A 139 -3.06 -6.84 -28.46
CA SER A 139 -2.73 -8.19 -29.00
C SER A 139 -2.40 -9.20 -27.88
N THR A 140 -2.13 -8.73 -26.66
CA THR A 140 -1.78 -9.56 -25.48
C THR A 140 -2.93 -9.80 -24.53
N TYR A 141 -4.07 -9.12 -24.73
CA TYR A 141 -5.25 -9.29 -23.87
C TYR A 141 -5.91 -10.67 -24.03
N ARG A 142 -6.25 -11.29 -22.92
CA ARG A 142 -6.99 -12.56 -22.86
C ARG A 142 -7.87 -12.62 -21.61
N ASN A 143 -9.14 -12.98 -21.76
CA ASN A 143 -10.00 -13.28 -20.62
C ASN A 143 -9.53 -14.55 -19.92
N GLN A 144 -9.62 -14.59 -18.59
CA GLN A 144 -9.38 -15.79 -17.80
C GLN A 144 -10.61 -16.70 -17.83
N PRO A 145 -10.46 -17.98 -18.20
CA PRO A 145 -11.59 -18.92 -18.14
C PRO A 145 -11.93 -19.29 -16.69
N CYS A 146 -13.17 -19.72 -16.47
CA CYS A 146 -13.65 -20.17 -15.15
C CYS A 146 -12.79 -21.27 -14.51
N GLN A 147 -12.18 -22.13 -15.34
CA GLN A 147 -11.34 -23.25 -14.90
C GLN A 147 -9.91 -22.81 -14.52
N SER A 148 -9.57 -21.54 -14.69
CA SER A 148 -8.25 -21.04 -14.31
C SER A 148 -8.04 -21.12 -12.79
N LYS A 149 -6.79 -21.34 -12.36
CA LYS A 149 -6.44 -21.37 -10.93
C LYS A 149 -6.75 -20.08 -10.19
N VAL A 150 -6.76 -18.97 -10.90
CA VAL A 150 -7.10 -17.66 -10.36
C VAL A 150 -8.59 -17.54 -10.06
N CYS A 151 -9.46 -18.24 -10.81
CA CYS A 151 -10.91 -18.14 -10.67
C CYS A 151 -11.44 -18.95 -9.49
N GLN A 152 -11.09 -18.53 -8.30
CA GLN A 152 -11.55 -19.11 -7.03
C GLN A 152 -12.22 -18.02 -6.20
N LYS A 153 -12.96 -18.41 -5.16
CA LYS A 153 -13.57 -17.42 -4.25
C LYS A 153 -12.53 -16.41 -3.76
N PRO A 154 -12.82 -15.11 -3.76
CA PRO A 154 -14.13 -14.48 -3.96
C PRO A 154 -14.55 -14.26 -5.41
N LEU A 155 -13.79 -14.71 -6.42
CA LEU A 155 -14.15 -14.60 -7.83
C LEU A 155 -15.25 -15.60 -8.20
N SER A 156 -15.96 -15.32 -9.29
CA SER A 156 -17.09 -16.12 -9.75
C SER A 156 -16.99 -16.44 -11.26
N CYS A 157 -17.72 -17.46 -11.69
CA CYS A 157 -17.84 -17.78 -13.11
C CYS A 157 -19.01 -17.01 -13.71
N GLY A 158 -18.77 -16.22 -14.73
CA GLY A 158 -19.80 -15.50 -15.48
C GLY A 158 -20.43 -16.30 -16.62
N ASP A 159 -21.47 -15.73 -17.26
CA ASP A 159 -22.28 -16.37 -18.30
C ASP A 159 -21.49 -16.81 -19.53
N LYS A 160 -20.38 -16.16 -19.85
CA LYS A 160 -19.52 -16.48 -20.99
C LYS A 160 -18.40 -17.49 -20.67
N ASN A 161 -18.49 -18.17 -19.54
CA ASN A 161 -17.43 -19.04 -19.02
C ASN A 161 -16.10 -18.29 -18.78
N PHE A 162 -16.18 -16.98 -18.49
CA PHE A 162 -15.08 -16.15 -18.07
C PHE A 162 -15.13 -15.92 -16.56
N CYS A 163 -13.96 -15.77 -15.96
CA CYS A 163 -13.82 -15.43 -14.56
C CYS A 163 -14.22 -13.98 -14.32
N ASN A 164 -15.21 -13.74 -13.46
CA ASN A 164 -15.71 -12.42 -13.13
C ASN A 164 -15.36 -12.04 -11.70
N TYR A 165 -15.31 -10.75 -11.46
CA TYR A 165 -15.20 -10.19 -10.13
C TYR A 165 -16.28 -9.13 -9.90
N ALA A 166 -16.65 -8.97 -8.63
CA ALA A 166 -17.47 -7.87 -8.15
C ALA A 166 -16.96 -7.48 -6.77
N PHE A 167 -16.32 -6.34 -6.68
CA PHE A 167 -15.74 -5.85 -5.43
C PHE A 167 -16.39 -4.54 -5.02
N THR A 168 -16.76 -4.47 -3.75
CA THR A 168 -17.21 -3.26 -3.10
C THR A 168 -16.20 -2.88 -2.04
N TYR A 169 -15.78 -1.64 -2.10
CA TYR A 169 -14.79 -1.06 -1.21
C TYR A 169 -15.47 -0.51 0.06
N GLY A 170 -14.66 -0.28 1.11
CA GLY A 170 -15.13 0.18 2.40
C GLY A 170 -15.94 1.47 2.36
N ASP A 171 -15.63 2.38 1.45
CA ASP A 171 -16.36 3.66 1.25
C ASP A 171 -17.62 3.53 0.41
N GLY A 172 -18.03 2.32 0.04
CA GLY A 172 -19.15 2.05 -0.83
C GLY A 172 -18.86 2.16 -2.33
N SER A 173 -17.64 2.54 -2.72
CA SER A 173 -17.19 2.44 -4.11
C SER A 173 -17.17 0.99 -4.57
N TYR A 174 -17.37 0.76 -5.86
CA TYR A 174 -17.41 -0.60 -6.39
C TYR A 174 -16.79 -0.69 -7.78
N THR A 175 -16.37 -1.90 -8.14
CA THR A 175 -15.96 -2.26 -9.49
C THR A 175 -16.36 -3.70 -9.81
N GLU A 176 -16.89 -3.91 -11.02
CA GLU A 176 -17.31 -5.22 -11.52
C GLU A 176 -16.77 -5.42 -12.93
N GLY A 177 -16.36 -6.63 -13.25
CA GLY A 177 -15.84 -6.94 -14.59
C GLY A 177 -15.28 -8.33 -14.73
N ASP A 178 -14.45 -8.50 -15.74
CA ASP A 178 -13.78 -9.75 -16.06
C ASP A 178 -12.35 -9.77 -15.48
N ILE A 179 -11.94 -10.90 -14.92
CA ILE A 179 -10.54 -11.15 -14.66
C ILE A 179 -9.86 -11.53 -15.97
N SER A 180 -8.84 -10.80 -16.33
CA SER A 180 -8.15 -10.95 -17.60
C SER A 180 -6.65 -10.96 -17.43
N LEU A 181 -5.94 -11.45 -18.43
CA LEU A 181 -4.48 -11.39 -18.53
C LEU A 181 -4.07 -10.27 -19.47
N GLU A 182 -3.03 -9.54 -19.09
CA GLU A 182 -2.45 -8.51 -19.94
C GLU A 182 -0.96 -8.31 -19.64
N SER A 183 -0.26 -7.65 -20.56
CA SER A 183 1.10 -7.18 -20.38
C SER A 183 1.10 -5.82 -19.72
N PHE A 184 1.82 -5.70 -18.60
CA PHE A 184 2.03 -4.46 -17.89
C PHE A 184 3.45 -3.96 -18.12
N THR A 185 3.59 -2.67 -18.38
CA THR A 185 4.88 -2.00 -18.52
C THR A 185 5.02 -0.95 -17.43
N PHE A 186 6.13 -1.01 -16.71
CA PHE A 186 6.49 -0.08 -15.66
C PHE A 186 7.63 0.82 -16.13
N GLU A 187 7.41 2.12 -16.15
CA GLU A 187 8.48 3.09 -16.35
C GLU A 187 9.33 3.19 -15.09
N THR A 188 10.60 2.82 -15.19
CA THR A 188 11.47 2.82 -14.03
C THR A 188 12.26 4.11 -13.89
N THR A 189 12.72 4.40 -12.68
CA THR A 189 13.60 5.56 -12.40
C THR A 189 14.94 5.48 -13.13
N SER A 190 15.31 4.31 -13.65
CA SER A 190 16.53 4.13 -14.47
C SER A 190 16.30 4.48 -15.96
N GLY A 191 15.07 4.81 -16.36
CA GLY A 191 14.69 5.07 -17.75
C GLY A 191 14.54 3.81 -18.62
N LYS A 192 14.73 2.62 -18.05
CA LYS A 192 14.53 1.34 -18.75
C LYS A 192 13.21 0.73 -18.35
N PRO A 193 12.22 0.59 -19.26
CA PRO A 193 10.94 0.00 -18.90
C PRO A 193 11.10 -1.48 -18.52
N VAL A 194 10.29 -1.92 -17.57
CA VAL A 194 10.14 -3.32 -17.19
C VAL A 194 8.79 -3.80 -17.69
N VAL A 195 8.80 -4.77 -18.60
CA VAL A 195 7.58 -5.39 -19.16
C VAL A 195 7.34 -6.71 -18.46
N VAL A 196 6.14 -6.89 -17.90
CA VAL A 196 5.70 -8.11 -17.25
C VAL A 196 4.48 -8.65 -17.98
N PRO A 197 4.61 -9.77 -18.68
CA PRO A 197 3.48 -10.39 -19.39
C PRO A 197 2.59 -11.18 -18.41
N ASN A 198 1.34 -11.39 -18.85
CA ASN A 198 0.37 -12.26 -18.18
C ASN A 198 0.03 -11.88 -16.73
N ILE A 199 -0.04 -10.59 -16.44
CA ILE A 199 -0.59 -10.10 -15.19
C ILE A 199 -2.10 -10.29 -15.19
N SER A 200 -2.62 -10.97 -14.18
CA SER A 200 -4.05 -11.06 -13.90
C SER A 200 -4.55 -9.75 -13.34
N PHE A 201 -5.54 -9.14 -14.00
CA PHE A 201 -6.09 -7.87 -13.57
C PHE A 201 -7.61 -7.83 -13.79
N GLY A 202 -8.27 -6.89 -13.13
CA GLY A 202 -9.68 -6.60 -13.34
C GLY A 202 -9.89 -5.67 -14.52
N CYS A 203 -10.53 -6.17 -15.57
CA CYS A 203 -11.03 -5.35 -16.66
C CYS A 203 -12.45 -4.89 -16.29
N GLY A 204 -12.55 -3.67 -15.69
CA GLY A 204 -13.79 -3.16 -15.10
C GLY A 204 -14.77 -2.67 -16.14
N HIS A 205 -15.98 -3.22 -16.15
CA HIS A 205 -17.09 -2.82 -17.03
C HIS A 205 -18.14 -1.98 -16.31
N LYS A 206 -18.13 -2.04 -14.96
CA LYS A 206 -18.90 -1.15 -14.09
C LYS A 206 -17.99 -0.70 -12.95
N ALA A 207 -17.99 0.58 -12.68
CA ALA A 207 -17.29 1.17 -11.55
C ALA A 207 -17.93 2.49 -11.15
N GLY A 208 -18.08 2.72 -9.86
CA GLY A 208 -18.75 3.91 -9.33
C GLY A 208 -18.57 4.08 -7.84
N GLY A 209 -19.34 4.99 -7.25
CA GLY A 209 -19.18 5.42 -5.86
C GLY A 209 -18.32 6.67 -5.77
N ASN A 210 -17.32 6.67 -4.89
CA ASN A 210 -16.46 7.82 -4.62
C ASN A 210 -15.23 7.93 -5.53
N PHE A 211 -15.12 7.08 -6.58
CA PHE A 211 -14.08 7.25 -7.59
C PHE A 211 -14.27 8.55 -8.34
N ASP A 212 -13.19 9.25 -8.55
CA ASP A 212 -13.17 10.52 -9.27
C ASP A 212 -12.29 10.44 -10.54
N LYS A 213 -12.35 11.49 -11.34
CA LYS A 213 -11.60 11.59 -12.61
C LYS A 213 -10.08 11.63 -12.46
N PHE A 214 -9.57 11.62 -11.23
CA PHE A 214 -8.15 11.75 -10.90
C PHE A 214 -7.47 10.41 -10.62
N THR A 215 -8.17 9.30 -10.84
CA THR A 215 -7.57 7.96 -10.83
C THR A 215 -8.17 7.10 -11.93
N ASP A 216 -7.36 6.29 -12.57
CA ASP A 216 -7.78 5.41 -13.66
C ASP A 216 -8.09 3.98 -13.17
N GLY A 217 -8.02 3.76 -11.87
CA GLY A 217 -8.18 2.47 -11.22
C GLY A 217 -7.22 2.31 -10.05
N ILE A 218 -6.93 1.08 -9.68
CA ILE A 218 -6.09 0.73 -8.52
C ILE A 218 -5.00 -0.25 -8.92
N VAL A 219 -3.79 -0.05 -8.40
CA VAL A 219 -2.73 -1.06 -8.36
C VAL A 219 -2.70 -1.65 -6.96
N GLY A 220 -3.26 -2.86 -6.81
CA GLY A 220 -3.32 -3.54 -5.53
C GLY A 220 -1.94 -4.07 -5.09
N LEU A 221 -1.47 -3.59 -3.95
CA LEU A 221 -0.18 -3.95 -3.34
C LEU A 221 -0.37 -4.81 -2.08
N GLY A 222 -1.57 -5.29 -1.83
CA GLY A 222 -1.90 -6.14 -0.69
C GLY A 222 -1.24 -7.52 -0.75
N ASN A 223 -1.68 -8.43 0.11
CA ASN A 223 -0.98 -9.67 0.38
C ASN A 223 -1.66 -10.93 -0.22
N SER A 224 -2.78 -10.81 -0.95
CA SER A 224 -3.40 -11.97 -1.62
C SER A 224 -2.77 -12.30 -2.98
N ASP A 225 -3.11 -13.46 -3.53
CA ASP A 225 -2.63 -13.92 -4.84
C ASP A 225 -3.06 -13.02 -6.01
N LEU A 226 -4.07 -12.17 -5.82
CA LEU A 226 -4.54 -11.20 -6.82
C LEU A 226 -3.69 -9.94 -6.87
N SER A 227 -2.90 -9.67 -5.82
CA SER A 227 -2.06 -8.47 -5.78
C SER A 227 -0.92 -8.56 -6.78
N ILE A 228 -0.52 -7.40 -7.32
CA ILE A 228 0.62 -7.36 -8.23
C ILE A 228 1.91 -7.84 -7.55
N ILE A 229 2.03 -7.65 -6.23
CA ILE A 229 3.19 -8.09 -5.45
C ILE A 229 3.33 -9.61 -5.48
N ASN A 230 2.24 -10.35 -5.23
CA ASN A 230 2.28 -11.80 -5.27
C ASN A 230 2.39 -12.35 -6.69
N GLN A 231 1.81 -11.69 -7.69
CA GLN A 231 2.00 -12.07 -9.09
C GLN A 231 3.44 -11.86 -9.57
N LEU A 232 4.13 -10.84 -9.06
CA LEU A 232 5.55 -10.59 -9.32
C LEU A 232 6.49 -11.35 -8.40
N ARG A 233 6.00 -12.09 -7.40
CA ARG A 233 6.75 -12.64 -6.27
C ARG A 233 8.07 -13.29 -6.66
N ASN A 234 8.06 -14.15 -7.69
CA ASN A 234 9.25 -14.83 -8.17
C ASN A 234 10.28 -13.87 -8.82
N THR A 235 9.81 -12.83 -9.49
CA THR A 235 10.65 -11.82 -10.15
C THR A 235 11.30 -10.88 -9.15
N ILE A 236 10.56 -10.49 -8.12
CA ILE A 236 10.99 -9.52 -7.10
C ILE A 236 11.47 -10.20 -5.81
N ASN A 237 11.54 -11.54 -5.75
CA ASN A 237 11.83 -12.31 -4.54
C ASN A 237 10.96 -11.90 -3.34
N GLY A 238 9.68 -11.65 -3.58
CA GLY A 238 8.71 -11.24 -2.58
C GLY A 238 9.03 -9.92 -1.88
N LYS A 239 9.84 -9.02 -2.48
CA LYS A 239 10.28 -7.79 -1.82
C LYS A 239 9.78 -6.55 -2.54
N PHE A 240 9.18 -5.64 -1.78
CA PHE A 240 8.93 -4.27 -2.21
C PHE A 240 9.16 -3.29 -1.06
N SER A 241 9.41 -2.04 -1.38
CA SER A 241 9.56 -0.96 -0.40
C SER A 241 9.10 0.36 -0.99
N TYR A 242 8.69 1.28 -0.14
CA TYR A 242 8.42 2.66 -0.55
C TYR A 242 9.07 3.66 0.40
N CYS A 243 9.36 4.84 -0.15
CA CYS A 243 9.85 5.99 0.59
C CYS A 243 8.98 7.19 0.21
N MET A 244 8.09 7.59 1.13
CA MET A 244 7.12 8.65 0.89
C MET A 244 7.66 10.00 1.31
N VAL A 245 7.60 10.97 0.41
CA VAL A 245 7.99 12.36 0.69
C VAL A 245 6.79 13.13 1.27
N PRO A 246 7.02 14.19 2.06
CA PRO A 246 5.96 15.09 2.48
C PRO A 246 5.16 15.62 1.28
N SER A 247 3.85 15.79 1.42
CA SER A 247 2.94 16.20 0.33
C SER A 247 3.31 17.53 -0.33
N LYS A 248 3.96 18.45 0.40
CA LYS A 248 4.51 19.72 -0.14
C LYS A 248 5.77 19.55 -1.00
N SER A 249 6.31 18.34 -1.12
CA SER A 249 7.57 18.09 -1.82
C SER A 249 7.44 18.27 -3.33
N ASN A 250 8.47 18.85 -3.94
CA ASN A 250 8.61 18.97 -5.40
C ASN A 250 9.36 17.78 -6.03
N VAL A 251 9.65 16.73 -5.25
CA VAL A 251 10.20 15.48 -5.77
C VAL A 251 9.20 14.34 -5.54
N PRO A 252 9.16 13.33 -6.41
CA PRO A 252 8.23 12.22 -6.26
C PRO A 252 8.66 11.30 -5.10
N SER A 253 7.70 10.64 -4.49
CA SER A 253 7.92 9.43 -3.69
C SER A 253 8.40 8.30 -4.58
N LYS A 254 8.90 7.22 -3.99
CA LYS A 254 9.43 6.08 -4.74
C LYS A 254 8.89 4.77 -4.19
N ILE A 255 8.53 3.85 -5.09
CA ILE A 255 8.33 2.44 -4.78
C ILE A 255 9.41 1.62 -5.48
N SER A 256 9.97 0.66 -4.79
CA SER A 256 11.05 -0.21 -5.27
C SER A 256 10.66 -1.67 -5.12
N PHE A 257 11.16 -2.49 -6.03
CA PHE A 257 10.89 -3.93 -6.12
C PHE A 257 12.18 -4.73 -6.20
N GLY A 258 12.16 -5.96 -5.69
CA GLY A 258 13.29 -6.88 -5.78
C GLY A 258 14.51 -6.40 -5.00
N SER A 259 15.68 -6.44 -5.62
CA SER A 259 16.95 -6.03 -4.97
C SER A 259 16.96 -4.55 -4.56
N ASN A 260 16.21 -3.69 -5.26
CA ASN A 260 16.12 -2.27 -4.93
C ASN A 260 15.27 -2.00 -3.68
N ALA A 261 14.45 -2.98 -3.27
CA ALA A 261 13.55 -2.87 -2.13
C ALA A 261 14.19 -3.22 -0.79
N ILE A 262 15.45 -3.66 -0.79
CA ILE A 262 16.10 -4.14 0.43
C ILE A 262 16.39 -2.99 1.38
N VAL A 263 15.74 -3.01 2.55
CA VAL A 263 15.99 -2.06 3.64
C VAL A 263 17.14 -2.58 4.49
N SER A 264 18.26 -1.85 4.49
CA SER A 264 19.49 -2.28 5.16
C SER A 264 20.27 -1.12 5.77
N GLY A 265 21.29 -1.46 6.55
CA GLY A 265 22.19 -0.51 7.21
C GLY A 265 21.77 -0.18 8.64
N TYR A 266 22.47 0.80 9.23
CA TYR A 266 22.23 1.21 10.61
C TYR A 266 20.84 1.79 10.83
N GLY A 267 20.24 1.51 11.99
CA GLY A 267 18.94 2.05 12.41
C GLY A 267 17.71 1.34 11.81
N VAL A 268 17.91 0.26 11.05
CA VAL A 268 16.76 -0.53 10.54
C VAL A 268 16.07 -1.26 11.69
N GLN A 269 14.77 -1.04 11.82
CA GLN A 269 13.87 -1.77 12.70
C GLN A 269 13.09 -2.80 11.89
N ARG A 270 12.81 -3.97 12.46
CA ARG A 270 12.04 -5.01 11.79
C ARG A 270 10.97 -5.58 12.70
N THR A 271 9.80 -5.79 12.15
CA THR A 271 8.67 -6.41 12.83
C THR A 271 8.06 -7.50 11.95
N PRO A 272 7.61 -8.63 12.50
CA PRO A 272 6.83 -9.57 11.74
C PRO A 272 5.52 -8.96 11.29
N PHE A 273 5.03 -9.33 10.11
CA PHE A 273 3.65 -9.11 9.75
C PHE A 273 2.86 -10.41 9.77
N PHE A 274 1.59 -10.29 10.02
CA PHE A 274 0.64 -11.38 10.12
C PHE A 274 -0.39 -11.29 9.00
N THR A 275 -0.95 -12.43 8.64
CA THR A 275 -2.02 -12.54 7.64
C THR A 275 -3.23 -13.20 8.30
N ARG A 276 -4.42 -12.67 8.06
CA ARG A 276 -5.68 -13.26 8.52
C ARG A 276 -6.36 -14.02 7.37
N ASP A 277 -7.44 -14.72 7.65
CA ASP A 277 -8.11 -15.65 6.73
C ASP A 277 -8.36 -15.15 5.30
N GLN A 278 -8.48 -13.84 5.08
CA GLN A 278 -8.67 -13.28 3.76
C GLN A 278 -7.37 -12.74 3.11
N GLN A 279 -6.25 -12.79 3.80
CA GLN A 279 -4.90 -12.39 3.36
C GLN A 279 -4.78 -10.97 2.74
N LEU A 280 -5.77 -10.09 2.95
CA LEU A 280 -5.84 -8.79 2.29
C LEU A 280 -4.77 -7.80 2.79
N TYR A 281 -4.66 -7.68 4.11
CA TYR A 281 -3.84 -6.65 4.75
C TYR A 281 -2.55 -7.19 5.31
N TYR A 282 -1.61 -6.29 5.53
CA TYR A 282 -0.43 -6.52 6.36
C TYR A 282 -0.74 -6.08 7.79
N TYR A 283 -0.90 -7.03 8.71
CA TYR A 283 -1.13 -6.77 10.12
C TYR A 283 0.17 -6.77 10.87
N LEU A 284 0.44 -5.74 11.66
CA LEU A 284 1.52 -5.68 12.63
C LEU A 284 0.96 -5.96 14.02
N PHE A 285 1.84 -6.23 14.97
CA PHE A 285 1.47 -6.34 16.37
C PHE A 285 2.05 -5.14 17.14
N LEU A 286 1.17 -4.21 17.51
CA LEU A 286 1.48 -3.05 18.35
C LEU A 286 1.41 -3.48 19.81
N GLU A 287 2.51 -3.35 20.54
CA GLU A 287 2.62 -3.68 21.97
C GLU A 287 2.28 -2.48 22.86
N SER A 288 2.78 -1.32 22.47
CA SER A 288 2.55 -0.06 23.23
C SER A 288 2.92 1.16 22.39
N VAL A 289 2.51 2.32 22.88
CA VAL A 289 2.96 3.63 22.40
C VAL A 289 3.60 4.38 23.56
N THR A 290 4.82 4.88 23.37
CA THR A 290 5.48 5.77 24.34
C THR A 290 5.34 7.21 23.88
N ILE A 291 4.96 8.11 24.80
CA ILE A 291 4.85 9.56 24.60
C ILE A 291 5.74 10.22 25.67
N GLY A 292 6.83 10.85 25.23
CA GLY A 292 7.85 11.31 26.16
C GLY A 292 8.40 10.15 27.00
N GLU A 293 8.08 10.15 28.32
CA GLU A 293 8.50 9.09 29.26
C GLU A 293 7.39 8.07 29.55
N ALA A 294 6.14 8.37 29.19
CA ALA A 294 4.98 7.53 29.51
C ALA A 294 4.78 6.43 28.44
N ASN A 295 4.71 5.19 28.90
CA ASN A 295 4.43 4.04 28.04
C ASN A 295 2.99 3.54 28.23
N ILE A 296 2.18 3.58 27.17
CA ILE A 296 0.77 3.19 27.15
C ILE A 296 0.66 1.85 26.43
N LYS A 297 0.31 0.78 27.15
CA LYS A 297 0.19 -0.56 26.59
C LYS A 297 -1.06 -0.68 25.72
N PHE A 298 -0.90 -1.27 24.54
CA PHE A 298 -2.03 -1.63 23.67
C PHE A 298 -2.53 -3.03 24.03
N VAL A 299 -3.61 -3.09 24.82
CA VAL A 299 -4.20 -4.36 25.27
C VAL A 299 -5.21 -4.84 24.24
N THR A 300 -4.82 -5.79 23.40
CA THR A 300 -5.62 -6.29 22.28
C THR A 300 -6.99 -6.82 22.71
N GLU A 301 -7.09 -7.51 23.85
CA GLU A 301 -8.34 -8.06 24.38
C GLU A 301 -9.36 -6.97 24.72
N THR A 302 -8.88 -5.77 25.08
CA THR A 302 -9.73 -4.62 25.42
C THR A 302 -10.19 -3.86 24.17
N TYR A 303 -9.32 -3.76 23.15
CA TYR A 303 -9.53 -2.87 22.01
C TYR A 303 -9.86 -3.57 20.70
N SER A 304 -9.83 -4.90 20.66
CA SER A 304 -10.14 -5.68 19.45
C SER A 304 -10.95 -6.92 19.79
N ASN A 305 -12.21 -6.93 19.39
CA ASN A 305 -13.15 -8.04 19.65
C ASN A 305 -12.77 -9.38 18.99
N ASN A 306 -11.72 -9.45 18.16
CA ASN A 306 -11.39 -10.62 17.35
C ASN A 306 -9.88 -10.88 17.16
N ALA A 307 -8.98 -10.21 17.85
CA ALA A 307 -7.55 -10.44 17.65
C ALA A 307 -6.99 -11.42 18.67
N ASN A 308 -6.60 -12.59 18.20
CA ASN A 308 -5.62 -13.42 18.91
C ASN A 308 -4.26 -12.73 18.80
N ASP A 309 -3.44 -12.80 19.83
CA ASP A 309 -2.05 -12.26 19.83
C ASP A 309 -1.18 -12.77 18.68
N LYS A 310 -1.67 -13.76 17.92
CA LYS A 310 -0.97 -14.39 16.80
C LYS A 310 -1.31 -13.81 15.43
N ASP A 311 -2.31 -12.91 15.34
CA ASP A 311 -2.87 -12.47 14.06
C ASP A 311 -2.62 -10.97 13.77
N GLY A 312 -1.84 -10.31 14.63
CA GLY A 312 -1.61 -8.87 14.58
C GLY A 312 -2.83 -8.07 15.08
N ASN A 313 -2.65 -6.79 15.38
CA ASN A 313 -3.69 -5.94 15.97
C ASN A 313 -3.80 -4.54 15.32
N ILE A 314 -2.89 -4.19 14.40
CA ILE A 314 -2.91 -2.93 13.66
C ILE A 314 -2.56 -3.18 12.20
N ILE A 315 -3.32 -2.59 11.28
CA ILE A 315 -3.05 -2.63 9.84
C ILE A 315 -2.02 -1.55 9.49
N ILE A 316 -1.00 -1.87 8.69
CA ILE A 316 -0.17 -0.85 8.04
C ILE A 316 -0.71 -0.57 6.64
N ASP A 317 -1.07 0.71 6.38
CA ASP A 317 -1.74 1.10 5.15
C ASP A 317 -1.19 2.42 4.58
N SER A 318 -0.60 2.35 3.38
CA SER A 318 -0.10 3.51 2.66
C SER A 318 -1.22 4.37 2.04
N GLY A 319 -2.39 3.82 1.87
CA GLY A 319 -3.55 4.48 1.29
C GLY A 319 -4.40 5.27 2.31
N THR A 320 -4.16 5.10 3.61
CA THR A 320 -4.85 5.83 4.68
C THR A 320 -3.96 6.96 5.19
N THR A 321 -4.46 8.20 5.27
CA THR A 321 -3.67 9.38 5.64
C THR A 321 -3.29 9.38 7.11
N LEU A 322 -4.29 9.38 8.00
CA LEU A 322 -4.09 9.42 9.45
C LEU A 322 -3.86 8.02 10.03
N THR A 323 -3.20 7.95 11.17
CA THR A 323 -3.27 6.76 12.03
C THR A 323 -4.57 6.80 12.82
N TYR A 324 -5.33 5.70 12.72
CA TYR A 324 -6.55 5.49 13.50
C TYR A 324 -6.28 4.48 14.61
N LEU A 325 -6.74 4.82 15.81
CA LEU A 325 -6.61 3.97 16.99
C LEU A 325 -8.00 3.71 17.57
N PRO A 326 -8.27 2.55 18.17
CA PRO A 326 -9.52 2.30 18.88
C PRO A 326 -9.82 3.43 19.86
N SER A 327 -11.06 3.91 19.91
CA SER A 327 -11.42 5.16 20.57
C SER A 327 -10.94 5.26 22.03
N GLU A 328 -11.04 4.18 22.79
CA GLU A 328 -10.57 4.14 24.19
C GLU A 328 -9.05 4.25 24.30
N PHE A 329 -8.31 3.60 23.40
CA PHE A 329 -6.86 3.69 23.36
C PHE A 329 -6.40 5.05 22.83
N TYR A 330 -7.07 5.57 21.81
CA TYR A 330 -6.82 6.91 21.30
C TYR A 330 -6.92 7.96 22.42
N GLN A 331 -7.96 7.87 23.24
CA GLN A 331 -8.16 8.83 24.35
C GLN A 331 -6.98 8.82 25.33
N LEU A 332 -6.43 7.63 25.66
CA LEU A 332 -5.26 7.53 26.53
C LEU A 332 -4.02 8.19 25.90
N VAL A 333 -3.84 7.97 24.58
CA VAL A 333 -2.74 8.54 23.79
C VAL A 333 -2.88 10.06 23.70
N GLU A 334 -4.08 10.56 23.38
CA GLU A 334 -4.36 12.00 23.28
C GLU A 334 -4.20 12.72 24.62
N ASP A 335 -4.71 12.16 25.71
CA ASP A 335 -4.60 12.73 27.06
C ASP A 335 -3.14 12.85 27.52
N GLU A 336 -2.33 11.83 27.23
CA GLU A 336 -0.90 11.87 27.56
C GLU A 336 -0.14 12.86 26.69
N PHE A 337 -0.45 12.90 25.38
CA PHE A 337 0.14 13.87 24.47
C PHE A 337 -0.18 15.30 24.90
N LYS A 338 -1.44 15.58 25.22
CA LYS A 338 -1.90 16.87 25.73
C LYS A 338 -1.22 17.25 27.07
N ARG A 339 -1.03 16.28 27.97
CA ARG A 339 -0.36 16.50 29.26
C ARG A 339 1.12 16.85 29.11
N SER A 340 1.75 16.33 28.06
CA SER A 340 3.18 16.54 27.78
C SER A 340 3.49 17.89 27.13
N ILE A 341 2.48 18.67 26.74
CA ILE A 341 2.63 19.97 26.07
C ILE A 341 2.17 21.08 27.01
N SER A 342 3.01 22.11 27.17
CA SER A 342 2.72 23.25 28.07
C SER A 342 1.78 24.27 27.43
N SER A 343 1.80 24.38 26.11
CA SER A 343 0.94 25.30 25.36
C SER A 343 -0.53 24.92 25.47
N THR A 344 -1.41 25.94 25.46
CA THR A 344 -2.86 25.73 25.55
C THR A 344 -3.41 25.25 24.21
N PRO A 345 -4.17 24.15 24.19
CA PRO A 345 -4.86 23.69 22.98
C PRO A 345 -5.83 24.74 22.44
N VAL A 346 -5.99 24.75 21.11
CA VAL A 346 -7.00 25.54 20.40
C VAL A 346 -8.04 24.61 19.78
N GLU A 347 -9.20 25.17 19.38
CA GLU A 347 -10.28 24.39 18.76
C GLU A 347 -9.80 23.67 17.50
N GLY A 348 -10.08 22.38 17.43
CA GLY A 348 -9.79 21.52 16.28
C GLY A 348 -10.84 21.61 15.19
N GLU A 349 -10.66 20.85 14.11
CA GLU A 349 -11.57 20.74 12.99
C GLU A 349 -11.77 19.26 12.62
N ASP A 350 -13.00 18.90 12.27
CA ASP A 350 -13.38 17.54 11.88
C ASP A 350 -12.90 16.48 12.92
N GLU A 351 -12.09 15.50 12.51
CA GLU A 351 -11.54 14.47 13.41
C GLU A 351 -10.25 14.88 14.13
N LEU A 352 -9.64 15.99 13.73
CA LEU A 352 -8.44 16.51 14.38
C LEU A 352 -8.82 17.43 15.51
N THR A 353 -9.14 16.83 16.66
CA THR A 353 -9.70 17.51 17.82
C THR A 353 -8.64 18.24 18.68
N LEU A 354 -7.41 17.74 18.68
CA LEU A 354 -6.31 18.30 19.48
C LEU A 354 -5.38 19.14 18.59
N CYS A 355 -5.49 20.45 18.72
CA CYS A 355 -4.70 21.41 17.95
C CYS A 355 -4.00 22.45 18.84
N TYR A 356 -2.96 23.06 18.32
CA TYR A 356 -2.16 24.09 18.99
C TYR A 356 -1.79 25.20 17.99
N LYS A 357 -1.52 26.39 18.49
CA LYS A 357 -0.91 27.44 17.67
C LYS A 357 0.58 27.11 17.42
N ASN A 358 1.00 27.26 16.17
CA ASN A 358 2.40 27.10 15.77
C ASN A 358 3.18 28.38 16.09
N GLU A 359 3.41 28.63 17.39
CA GLU A 359 4.22 29.76 17.86
C GLU A 359 5.71 29.37 17.86
N GLU A 360 6.58 30.38 17.89
CA GLU A 360 8.03 30.14 17.91
C GLU A 360 8.43 29.26 19.11
N GLY A 361 9.05 28.13 18.83
CA GLY A 361 9.48 27.17 19.84
C GLY A 361 8.48 26.07 20.17
N PHE A 362 7.25 26.09 19.66
CA PHE A 362 6.24 25.05 19.91
C PHE A 362 6.73 23.64 19.52
N GLU A 363 7.46 23.52 18.41
CA GLU A 363 8.01 22.21 17.98
C GLU A 363 8.88 21.52 19.05
N LYS A 364 9.48 22.29 19.96
CA LYS A 364 10.31 21.75 21.06
C LYS A 364 9.47 21.22 22.22
N GLU A 365 8.21 21.63 22.31
CA GLU A 365 7.27 21.12 23.32
C GLU A 365 6.65 19.79 22.89
N VAL A 366 6.64 19.49 21.57
CA VAL A 366 6.02 18.28 21.05
C VAL A 366 6.82 17.05 21.52
N PRO A 367 6.21 16.15 22.32
CA PRO A 367 6.91 14.98 22.83
C PRO A 367 7.23 14.00 21.68
N THR A 368 8.33 13.29 21.82
CA THR A 368 8.63 12.15 20.95
C THR A 368 7.59 11.06 21.16
N ILE A 369 7.03 10.54 20.09
CA ILE A 369 6.15 9.38 20.11
C ILE A 369 6.90 8.18 19.52
N THR A 370 6.85 7.05 20.21
CA THR A 370 7.42 5.79 19.72
C THR A 370 6.36 4.71 19.70
N PHE A 371 6.12 4.15 18.52
CA PHE A 371 5.32 2.93 18.36
C PHE A 371 6.22 1.72 18.58
N HIS A 372 5.88 0.89 19.55
CA HIS A 372 6.58 -0.35 19.86
C HIS A 372 5.84 -1.52 19.21
N PHE A 373 6.35 -1.96 18.07
CA PHE A 373 5.91 -3.18 17.42
C PHE A 373 6.74 -4.36 17.90
N THR A 374 6.19 -5.57 17.82
CA THR A 374 6.97 -6.76 18.13
C THR A 374 8.28 -6.80 17.35
N GLY A 375 9.40 -6.77 18.04
CA GLY A 375 10.74 -6.83 17.47
C GLY A 375 11.29 -5.54 16.86
N GLY A 376 10.51 -4.45 16.82
CA GLY A 376 10.99 -3.18 16.26
C GLY A 376 10.24 -1.95 16.75
N ASN A 377 10.97 -0.87 16.97
CA ASN A 377 10.42 0.39 17.44
C ASN A 377 10.48 1.46 16.35
N LEU A 378 9.39 2.18 16.16
CA LEU A 378 9.37 3.32 15.24
C LEU A 378 9.13 4.62 16.02
N GLU A 379 10.18 5.39 16.15
CA GLU A 379 10.13 6.73 16.72
C GLU A 379 9.69 7.73 15.65
N LEU A 380 8.65 8.49 15.93
CA LEU A 380 8.07 9.48 15.05
C LEU A 380 8.70 10.86 15.28
N SER A 381 8.88 11.61 14.20
CA SER A 381 9.25 13.03 14.27
C SER A 381 8.01 13.92 14.40
N VAL A 382 8.19 15.20 14.70
CA VAL A 382 7.09 16.18 14.72
C VAL A 382 6.31 16.17 13.42
N LEU A 383 6.97 16.02 12.27
CA LEU A 383 6.33 15.91 10.94
C LEU A 383 5.41 14.70 10.77
N ASN A 384 5.61 13.68 11.60
CA ASN A 384 4.78 12.48 11.60
C ASN A 384 3.69 12.52 12.68
N THR A 385 3.76 13.47 13.61
CA THR A 385 2.82 13.56 14.74
C THR A 385 1.91 14.77 14.68
N MET A 386 2.32 15.83 13.98
CA MET A 386 1.56 17.07 13.83
C MET A 386 1.35 17.43 12.38
N LEU A 387 0.16 17.88 12.03
CA LEU A 387 -0.20 18.38 10.70
C LEU A 387 -0.62 19.86 10.80
N GLU A 388 -0.06 20.69 9.96
CA GLU A 388 -0.48 22.07 9.82
C GLU A 388 -1.73 22.13 8.93
N ILE A 389 -2.90 22.27 9.54
CA ILE A 389 -4.21 22.26 8.85
C ILE A 389 -4.70 23.66 8.45
N GLU A 390 -4.10 24.68 9.02
CA GLU A 390 -4.34 26.10 8.77
C GLU A 390 -3.05 26.86 9.08
N ASP A 391 -2.91 28.08 8.55
CA ASP A 391 -1.72 28.90 8.83
C ASP A 391 -1.53 29.12 10.32
N GLY A 392 -0.40 28.65 10.84
CA GLY A 392 -0.08 28.71 12.25
C GLY A 392 -0.92 27.82 13.16
N LYS A 393 -1.60 26.76 12.63
CA LYS A 393 -2.38 25.82 13.44
C LYS A 393 -1.92 24.39 13.16
N LEU A 394 -1.32 23.75 14.15
CA LEU A 394 -0.85 22.36 14.13
C LEU A 394 -1.82 21.46 14.89
N CYS A 395 -2.23 20.36 14.27
CA CYS A 395 -3.11 19.39 14.90
C CYS A 395 -2.46 18.01 15.00
N PHE A 396 -2.81 17.27 16.02
CA PHE A 396 -2.35 15.91 16.25
C PHE A 396 -2.82 14.99 15.11
N ALA A 397 -1.87 14.32 14.45
CA ALA A 397 -2.08 13.58 13.21
C ALA A 397 -2.59 12.14 13.43
N MET A 398 -3.35 11.92 14.47
CA MET A 398 -4.00 10.65 14.78
C MET A 398 -5.46 10.92 15.14
N ALA A 399 -6.33 9.92 14.96
CA ALA A 399 -7.75 10.05 15.19
C ALA A 399 -8.34 8.77 15.81
N PRO A 400 -9.49 8.86 16.50
CA PRO A 400 -10.21 7.68 16.96
C PRO A 400 -10.81 6.92 15.79
N GLY A 401 -10.83 5.59 15.88
CA GLY A 401 -11.43 4.72 14.87
C GLY A 401 -11.93 3.40 15.43
N GLY A 402 -12.67 2.65 14.64
CA GLY A 402 -13.15 1.31 15.01
C GLY A 402 -12.08 0.23 14.91
N THR A 403 -11.00 0.48 14.17
CA THR A 403 -9.86 -0.44 13.98
C THR A 403 -8.56 0.35 13.98
N ALA A 404 -7.51 -0.31 14.48
CA ALA A 404 -6.18 0.27 14.44
C ALA A 404 -5.60 0.21 13.02
N ILE A 405 -5.24 1.39 12.47
CA ILE A 405 -4.60 1.55 11.16
C ILE A 405 -3.41 2.48 11.34
N PHE A 406 -2.24 2.02 10.93
CA PHE A 406 -1.02 2.83 10.89
C PHE A 406 -0.93 3.52 9.52
N GLY A 407 -1.31 4.81 9.49
CA GLY A 407 -1.49 5.60 8.27
C GLY A 407 -0.19 6.15 7.67
N ASN A 408 -0.30 6.78 6.50
CA ASN A 408 0.85 7.18 5.71
C ASN A 408 1.60 8.42 6.27
N VAL A 409 0.95 9.30 7.02
CA VAL A 409 1.61 10.43 7.68
C VAL A 409 2.72 9.93 8.60
N GLN A 410 2.46 8.88 9.38
CA GLN A 410 3.44 8.26 10.26
C GLN A 410 4.54 7.49 9.51
N GLN A 411 4.31 7.18 8.23
CA GLN A 411 5.26 6.49 7.36
C GLN A 411 6.07 7.44 6.48
N THR A 412 5.71 8.72 6.42
CA THR A 412 6.43 9.74 5.65
C THR A 412 7.86 9.93 6.18
N SER A 413 8.82 10.14 5.29
CA SER A 413 10.26 10.24 5.61
C SER A 413 10.79 8.97 6.30
N CYS A 414 10.19 7.83 5.96
CA CYS A 414 10.61 6.50 6.39
C CYS A 414 10.67 5.57 5.18
N LEU A 415 11.78 4.84 5.02
CA LEU A 415 11.86 3.75 4.07
C LEU A 415 11.16 2.54 4.71
N VAL A 416 10.01 2.18 4.17
CA VAL A 416 9.19 1.05 4.61
C VAL A 416 9.36 -0.09 3.62
N GLY A 417 9.85 -1.23 4.06
CA GLY A 417 10.11 -2.39 3.20
C GLY A 417 9.40 -3.64 3.67
N TYR A 418 8.88 -4.39 2.72
CA TYR A 418 8.18 -5.65 2.93
C TYR A 418 9.00 -6.80 2.36
N ASP A 419 9.14 -7.85 3.12
CA ASP A 419 9.71 -9.14 2.70
C ASP A 419 8.66 -10.23 2.94
N LEU A 420 8.00 -10.67 1.87
CA LEU A 420 6.92 -11.64 1.94
C LEU A 420 7.46 -13.05 2.26
N GLU A 421 8.73 -13.33 1.93
CA GLU A 421 9.35 -14.61 2.24
C GLU A 421 9.69 -14.71 3.73
N ALA A 422 10.26 -13.63 4.27
CA ALA A 422 10.58 -13.54 5.70
C ALA A 422 9.35 -13.16 6.55
N LYS A 423 8.24 -12.76 5.94
CA LYS A 423 7.05 -12.20 6.60
C LYS A 423 7.40 -11.06 7.55
N THR A 424 8.16 -10.08 7.06
CA THR A 424 8.61 -8.95 7.88
C THR A 424 8.35 -7.61 7.18
N VAL A 425 8.03 -6.61 7.98
CA VAL A 425 8.09 -5.19 7.61
C VAL A 425 9.32 -4.58 8.25
N SER A 426 10.02 -3.77 7.50
CA SER A 426 11.22 -3.05 7.95
C SER A 426 10.99 -1.55 7.86
N PHE A 427 11.42 -0.82 8.88
CA PHE A 427 11.38 0.62 8.94
C PHE A 427 12.79 1.18 9.04
N LYS A 428 13.06 2.27 8.31
CA LYS A 428 14.29 3.03 8.43
C LYS A 428 13.99 4.51 8.25
N LYS A 429 14.25 5.33 9.26
CA LYS A 429 14.21 6.79 9.11
C LYS A 429 15.10 7.21 7.93
N THR A 430 14.54 7.88 6.96
CA THR A 430 15.20 8.19 5.69
C THR A 430 14.69 9.52 5.15
N ASP A 431 15.59 10.41 4.73
CA ASP A 431 15.19 11.57 3.94
C ASP A 431 14.76 11.10 2.54
N CYS A 432 13.46 10.85 2.38
CA CYS A 432 12.89 10.35 1.13
C CYS A 432 13.03 11.34 -0.04
N THR A 433 13.30 12.61 0.22
CA THR A 433 13.55 13.60 -0.84
C THR A 433 14.88 13.37 -1.55
N LYS A 434 15.79 12.61 -0.93
CA LYS A 434 17.12 12.26 -1.45
C LYS A 434 17.27 10.78 -1.79
N TYR A 435 16.21 9.99 -1.60
CA TYR A 435 16.24 8.54 -1.76
C TYR A 435 16.12 8.08 -3.22
#